data_b72ae9ce681aad932b813fd442b89eda
#
_entry.id   b72ae9ce681aad932b813fd442b89eda
#
_cell.length_a   1.000
_cell.length_b   1.000
_cell.length_c   1.000
_cell.angle_alpha   90.00
_cell.angle_beta   90.00
_cell.angle_gamma   90.00
#
_symmetry.space_group_name_H-M   'P 1'
#
loop_
_entity.id
_entity.type
_entity.pdbx_description
1 polymer ?
#
loop_
_entity_poly.entity_id
_entity_poly.type
_entity_poly.pdbx_seq_one_letter_code
_entity_poly.pdbx_strand_id
1 'polypeptide(L)'
;MHEAKNTQRALVRLGYDGRVHKHFRGPNAAERFANEVRVLKVLEERQCDYVPRVIEAHEDQLYLITTNCGARVERISEGKVKSLFEELEKEFGIRHDDPFDRNITYRASDGRFCIIDFELATILDLPAKPAS
;
A
#
# COMPACT_ATOMS: atom_id res chain seq x y z
N MET A 1 -13.99 -16.02 -3.42
CA MET A 1 -13.04 -14.89 -3.45
C MET A 1 -12.40 -14.78 -4.83
N HIS A 2 -12.24 -13.55 -5.28
CA HIS A 2 -11.53 -13.28 -6.53
C HIS A 2 -10.03 -13.19 -6.28
N GLU A 3 -9.22 -13.96 -7.02
CA GLU A 3 -7.78 -13.92 -6.91
C GLU A 3 -7.24 -12.75 -7.73
N ALA A 4 -6.63 -11.76 -7.06
CA ALA A 4 -6.06 -10.59 -7.70
C ALA A 4 -4.59 -10.76 -8.07
N LYS A 5 -3.84 -11.54 -7.28
CA LYS A 5 -2.42 -11.77 -7.49
C LYS A 5 -2.02 -13.09 -6.84
N ASN A 6 -1.25 -13.89 -7.56
CA ASN A 6 -0.71 -15.14 -7.04
C ASN A 6 0.74 -15.27 -7.47
N THR A 7 1.66 -15.02 -6.55
CA THR A 7 3.09 -15.06 -6.80
C THR A 7 3.80 -15.92 -5.74
N GLN A 8 5.11 -16.08 -5.87
CA GLN A 8 5.92 -16.77 -4.86
C GLN A 8 5.95 -16.01 -3.54
N ARG A 9 5.70 -14.70 -3.55
CA ARG A 9 5.76 -13.83 -2.37
C ARG A 9 4.43 -13.64 -1.67
N ALA A 10 3.33 -13.67 -2.41
CA ALA A 10 2.01 -13.42 -1.82
C ALA A 10 0.88 -13.95 -2.68
N LEU A 11 -0.21 -14.29 -2.03
CA LEU A 11 -1.51 -14.51 -2.65
C LEU A 11 -2.43 -13.38 -2.21
N VAL A 12 -2.94 -12.61 -3.17
CA VAL A 12 -3.82 -11.47 -2.90
C VAL A 12 -5.19 -11.79 -3.49
N ARG A 13 -6.22 -11.65 -2.67
CA ARG A 13 -7.61 -11.92 -3.07
C ARG A 13 -8.51 -10.76 -2.70
N LEU A 14 -9.47 -10.47 -3.58
CA LEU A 14 -10.56 -9.57 -3.25
C LEU A 14 -11.68 -10.41 -2.64
N GLY A 15 -11.99 -10.14 -1.37
CA GLY A 15 -13.00 -10.89 -0.63
C GLY A 15 -14.42 -10.46 -0.98
N TYR A 16 -15.39 -11.32 -0.63
CA TYR A 16 -16.81 -10.99 -0.78
C TYR A 16 -17.24 -9.80 0.09
N ASP A 17 -16.43 -9.49 1.11
CA ASP A 17 -16.61 -8.33 1.99
C ASP A 17 -16.13 -7.02 1.36
N GLY A 18 -15.62 -7.05 0.12
CA GLY A 18 -15.06 -5.89 -0.57
C GLY A 18 -13.67 -5.50 -0.12
N ARG A 19 -13.04 -6.31 0.72
CA ARG A 19 -11.71 -6.04 1.29
C ARG A 19 -10.63 -6.82 0.56
N VAL A 20 -9.40 -6.35 0.67
CA VAL A 20 -8.24 -7.04 0.07
C VAL A 20 -7.62 -7.94 1.14
N HIS A 21 -7.46 -9.22 0.81
CA HIS A 21 -6.89 -10.25 1.66
C HIS A 21 -5.53 -10.67 1.09
N LYS A 22 -4.47 -10.47 1.85
CA LYS A 22 -3.11 -10.77 1.42
C LYS A 22 -2.48 -11.80 2.34
N HIS A 23 -2.05 -12.92 1.77
CA HIS A 23 -1.35 -13.98 2.47
C HIS A 23 0.12 -13.95 2.04
N PHE A 24 1.01 -13.59 2.96
CA PHE A 24 2.45 -13.52 2.67
C PHE A 24 3.06 -14.90 2.72
N ARG A 25 3.97 -15.16 1.80
CA ARG A 25 4.68 -16.45 1.72
C ARG A 25 6.04 -16.26 1.06
N GLY A 26 6.86 -17.32 1.08
CA GLY A 26 8.17 -17.28 0.45
C GLY A 26 9.22 -16.55 1.28
N PRO A 27 10.32 -16.11 0.66
CA PRO A 27 11.45 -15.54 1.38
C PRO A 27 11.06 -14.29 2.19
N ASN A 28 11.49 -14.26 3.45
CA ASN A 28 11.31 -13.12 4.34
C ASN A 28 9.83 -12.71 4.55
N ALA A 29 8.91 -13.67 4.44
CA ALA A 29 7.48 -13.39 4.52
C ALA A 29 7.09 -12.69 5.83
N ALA A 30 7.62 -13.14 6.97
CA ALA A 30 7.32 -12.54 8.27
C ALA A 30 7.80 -11.09 8.36
N GLU A 31 9.01 -10.82 7.86
CA GLU A 31 9.58 -9.46 7.85
C GLU A 31 8.81 -8.54 6.91
N ARG A 32 8.44 -9.02 5.73
CA ARG A 32 7.67 -8.23 4.75
C ARG A 32 6.26 -7.94 5.27
N PHE A 33 5.61 -8.92 5.91
CA PHE A 33 4.33 -8.72 6.57
C PHE A 33 4.43 -7.62 7.65
N ALA A 34 5.38 -7.76 8.56
CA ALA A 34 5.55 -6.80 9.66
C ALA A 34 5.83 -5.39 9.13
N ASN A 35 6.66 -5.28 8.09
CA ASN A 35 6.99 -3.98 7.50
C ASN A 35 5.77 -3.34 6.82
N GLU A 36 5.01 -4.09 6.04
CA GLU A 36 3.81 -3.53 5.39
C GLU A 36 2.79 -3.03 6.42
N VAL A 37 2.54 -3.81 7.47
CA VAL A 37 1.62 -3.41 8.53
C VAL A 37 2.10 -2.11 9.19
N ARG A 38 3.39 -2.04 9.53
CA ARG A 38 3.97 -0.87 10.17
C ARG A 38 3.87 0.36 9.28
N VAL A 39 4.25 0.24 8.01
CA VAL A 39 4.21 1.35 7.05
C VAL A 39 2.79 1.86 6.86
N LEU A 40 1.82 0.96 6.68
CA LEU A 40 0.42 1.35 6.50
C LEU A 40 -0.14 2.04 7.74
N LYS A 41 0.22 1.60 8.93
CA LYS A 41 -0.20 2.26 10.17
C LYS A 41 0.41 3.65 10.32
N VAL A 42 1.67 3.82 9.95
CA VAL A 42 2.33 5.14 9.94
C VAL A 42 1.64 6.07 8.95
N LEU A 43 1.31 5.57 7.76
CA LEU A 43 0.60 6.37 6.75
C LEU A 43 -0.78 6.80 7.24
N GLU A 44 -1.49 5.93 7.96
CA GLU A 44 -2.77 6.30 8.56
C GLU A 44 -2.61 7.39 9.62
N GLU A 45 -1.61 7.27 10.49
CA GLU A 45 -1.29 8.30 11.48
C GLU A 45 -0.95 9.64 10.85
N ARG A 46 -0.24 9.59 9.72
CA ARG A 46 0.15 10.79 8.96
C ARG A 46 -0.95 11.29 8.04
N GLN A 47 -2.14 10.68 8.10
CA GLN A 47 -3.34 11.10 7.38
C GLN A 47 -3.22 11.00 5.85
N CYS A 48 -2.51 10.00 5.38
CA CYS A 48 -2.47 9.69 3.95
C CYS A 48 -3.70 8.85 3.58
N ASP A 49 -4.57 9.40 2.74
CA ASP A 49 -5.85 8.77 2.41
C ASP A 49 -5.86 8.03 1.05
N TYR A 50 -4.74 8.00 0.35
CA TYR A 50 -4.65 7.32 -0.94
C TYR A 50 -3.78 6.05 -0.89
N VAL A 51 -3.85 5.37 0.23
CA VAL A 51 -3.18 4.08 0.44
C VAL A 51 -4.15 3.15 1.18
N PRO A 52 -3.92 1.81 1.15
CA PRO A 52 -4.77 0.91 1.92
C PRO A 52 -4.67 1.18 3.43
N ARG A 53 -5.77 0.93 4.13
CA ARG A 53 -5.80 0.97 5.60
C ARG A 53 -5.86 -0.44 6.14
N VAL A 54 -5.11 -0.71 7.20
CA VAL A 54 -5.14 -2.02 7.87
C VAL A 54 -6.48 -2.18 8.57
N ILE A 55 -7.20 -3.26 8.25
CA ILE A 55 -8.42 -3.65 8.93
C ILE A 55 -8.12 -4.74 9.96
N GLU A 56 -7.39 -5.77 9.54
CA GLU A 56 -6.94 -6.85 10.42
C GLU A 56 -5.54 -7.29 10.00
N ALA A 57 -4.73 -7.63 10.99
CA ALA A 57 -3.39 -8.17 10.77
C ALA A 57 -3.20 -9.38 11.67
N HIS A 58 -2.98 -10.55 11.08
CA HIS A 58 -2.79 -11.83 11.77
C HIS A 58 -1.35 -12.29 11.62
N GLU A 59 -0.50 -11.93 12.56
CA GLU A 59 0.94 -12.18 12.51
C GLU A 59 1.29 -13.66 12.43
N ASP A 60 0.60 -14.48 13.19
CA ASP A 60 0.83 -15.93 13.22
C ASP A 60 0.53 -16.61 11.89
N GLN A 61 -0.35 -16.05 11.10
CA GLN A 61 -0.77 -16.57 9.80
C GLN A 61 -0.16 -15.79 8.63
N LEU A 62 0.55 -14.71 8.90
CA LEU A 62 1.08 -13.77 7.89
C LEU A 62 -0.03 -13.31 6.94
N TYR A 63 -1.17 -12.96 7.52
CA TYR A 63 -2.40 -12.64 6.81
C TYR A 63 -2.84 -11.21 7.11
N LEU A 64 -3.00 -10.41 6.06
CA LEU A 64 -3.32 -8.99 6.17
C LEU A 64 -4.62 -8.70 5.41
N ILE A 65 -5.53 -8.02 6.07
CA ILE A 65 -6.77 -7.54 5.46
C ILE A 65 -6.75 -6.01 5.46
N THR A 66 -6.94 -5.43 4.27
CA THR A 66 -6.94 -3.98 4.10
C THR A 66 -8.17 -3.50 3.36
N THR A 67 -8.37 -2.18 3.36
CA THR A 67 -9.35 -1.55 2.49
C THR A 67 -8.94 -1.76 1.02
N ASN A 68 -9.92 -1.66 0.13
CA ASN A 68 -9.72 -1.81 -1.30
C ASN A 68 -9.51 -0.45 -1.96
N CYS A 69 -8.34 -0.26 -2.58
CA CYS A 69 -7.98 0.96 -3.29
C CYS A 69 -8.29 0.90 -4.79
N GLY A 70 -9.11 -0.05 -5.21
CA GLY A 70 -9.51 -0.20 -6.60
C GLY A 70 -8.60 -1.12 -7.41
N ALA A 71 -8.86 -1.17 -8.71
CA ALA A 71 -8.10 -1.99 -9.63
C ALA A 71 -6.84 -1.26 -10.11
N ARG A 72 -5.87 -2.03 -10.59
CA ARG A 72 -4.67 -1.47 -11.17
C ARG A 72 -5.03 -0.49 -12.29
N VAL A 73 -4.37 0.65 -12.33
CA VAL A 73 -4.60 1.67 -13.34
C VAL A 73 -4.14 1.16 -14.72
N GLU A 74 -4.97 1.39 -15.74
CA GLU A 74 -4.66 0.97 -17.12
C GLU A 74 -3.81 2.00 -17.85
N ARG A 75 -4.09 3.29 -17.62
CA ARG A 75 -3.38 4.40 -18.26
C ARG A 75 -3.08 5.50 -17.26
N ILE A 76 -1.81 5.87 -17.18
CA ILE A 76 -1.36 6.97 -16.36
C ILE A 76 -0.07 7.51 -16.96
N SER A 77 0.11 8.82 -16.98
CA SER A 77 1.33 9.44 -17.50
C SER A 77 2.51 9.19 -16.56
N GLU A 78 3.71 9.14 -17.13
CA GLU A 78 4.94 9.01 -16.33
C GLU A 78 5.10 10.17 -15.34
N GLY A 79 4.73 11.37 -15.75
CA GLY A 79 4.77 12.54 -14.88
C GLY A 79 3.85 12.41 -13.68
N LYS A 80 2.65 11.85 -13.88
CA LYS A 80 1.71 11.61 -12.78
C LYS A 80 2.22 10.53 -11.83
N VAL A 81 2.78 9.45 -12.35
CA VAL A 81 3.42 8.40 -11.54
C VAL A 81 4.50 9.01 -10.66
N LYS A 82 5.41 9.76 -11.26
CA LYS A 82 6.49 10.42 -10.54
C LYS A 82 5.99 11.36 -9.45
N SER A 83 4.98 12.19 -9.75
CA SER A 83 4.46 13.14 -8.78
C SER A 83 3.78 12.46 -7.59
N LEU A 84 3.10 11.33 -7.81
CA LEU A 84 2.46 10.57 -6.73
C LEU A 84 3.49 10.02 -5.73
N PHE A 85 4.55 9.39 -6.24
CA PHE A 85 5.59 8.84 -5.37
C PHE A 85 6.45 9.92 -4.71
N GLU A 86 6.68 11.05 -5.38
CA GLU A 86 7.36 12.20 -4.77
C GLU A 86 6.53 12.81 -3.65
N GLU A 87 5.22 12.93 -3.82
CA GLU A 87 4.34 13.42 -2.77
C GLU A 87 4.33 12.47 -1.57
N LEU A 88 4.26 11.17 -1.83
CA LEU A 88 4.31 10.16 -0.78
C LEU A 88 5.59 10.32 0.07
N GLU A 89 6.71 10.55 -0.56
CA GLU A 89 7.99 10.73 0.15
C GLU A 89 8.06 12.08 0.86
N LYS A 90 7.74 13.17 0.20
CA LYS A 90 7.88 14.52 0.75
C LYS A 90 6.84 14.86 1.81
N GLU A 91 5.58 14.50 1.56
CA GLU A 91 4.48 14.88 2.45
C GLU A 91 4.25 13.86 3.57
N PHE A 92 4.47 12.58 3.27
CA PHE A 92 4.15 11.50 4.20
C PHE A 92 5.35 10.70 4.69
N GLY A 93 6.53 10.98 4.15
CA GLY A 93 7.78 10.37 4.63
C GLY A 93 7.86 8.87 4.39
N ILE A 94 7.32 8.38 3.29
CA ILE A 94 7.43 6.97 2.91
C ILE A 94 8.12 6.88 1.56
N ARG A 95 9.25 6.18 1.53
CA ARG A 95 9.96 5.85 0.29
C ARG A 95 9.51 4.48 -0.18
N HIS A 96 8.84 4.43 -1.33
CA HIS A 96 8.43 3.19 -1.95
C HIS A 96 9.61 2.52 -2.62
N ASP A 97 9.76 1.22 -2.48
CA ASP A 97 10.85 0.46 -3.10
C ASP A 97 10.62 0.17 -4.59
N ASP A 98 9.40 0.31 -5.06
CA ASP A 98 8.99 -0.02 -6.43
C ASP A 98 8.05 1.06 -6.99
N PRO A 99 8.58 2.28 -7.24
CA PRO A 99 7.78 3.47 -7.59
C PRO A 99 7.36 3.48 -9.06
N PHE A 100 6.59 2.47 -9.45
CA PHE A 100 6.12 2.29 -10.82
C PHE A 100 4.61 2.14 -10.88
N ASP A 101 4.06 2.28 -12.09
CA ASP A 101 2.62 2.24 -12.33
C ASP A 101 1.94 0.94 -11.90
N ARG A 102 2.67 -0.16 -11.84
CA ARG A 102 2.12 -1.44 -11.35
C ARG A 102 1.66 -1.38 -9.90
N ASN A 103 2.13 -0.41 -9.13
CA ASN A 103 1.72 -0.19 -7.74
C ASN A 103 0.76 1.00 -7.59
N ILE A 104 0.14 1.42 -8.67
CA ILE A 104 -0.88 2.46 -8.66
C ILE A 104 -2.22 1.85 -9.07
N THR A 105 -3.24 2.17 -8.28
CA THR A 105 -4.62 1.77 -8.54
C THR A 105 -5.48 3.01 -8.76
N TYR A 106 -6.68 2.80 -9.29
CA TYR A 106 -7.68 3.85 -9.41
C TYR A 106 -8.89 3.48 -8.56
N ARG A 107 -9.20 4.33 -7.60
CA ARG A 107 -10.34 4.14 -6.70
C ARG A 107 -11.55 4.88 -7.26
N ALA A 108 -12.47 4.12 -7.85
CA ALA A 108 -13.61 4.68 -8.56
C ALA A 108 -14.58 5.43 -7.64
N SER A 109 -14.66 5.04 -6.37
CA SER A 109 -15.59 5.65 -5.41
C SER A 109 -15.35 7.16 -5.22
N ASP A 110 -14.10 7.62 -5.33
CA ASP A 110 -13.75 9.04 -5.21
C ASP A 110 -12.87 9.56 -6.34
N GLY A 111 -12.62 8.73 -7.36
CA GLY A 111 -11.83 9.15 -8.52
C GLY A 111 -10.37 9.41 -8.23
N ARG A 112 -9.79 8.69 -7.27
CA ARG A 112 -8.43 8.96 -6.80
C ARG A 112 -7.45 7.88 -7.20
N PHE A 113 -6.26 8.29 -7.62
CA PHE A 113 -5.14 7.37 -7.76
C PHE A 113 -4.60 7.01 -6.38
N CYS A 114 -4.36 5.73 -6.15
CA CYS A 114 -3.85 5.21 -4.88
C CYS A 114 -2.54 4.46 -5.11
N ILE A 115 -1.76 4.34 -4.06
CA ILE A 115 -0.50 3.58 -4.07
C ILE A 115 -0.68 2.36 -3.18
N ILE A 116 -0.18 1.21 -3.66
CA ILE A 116 -0.28 -0.06 -2.94
C ILE A 116 1.09 -0.74 -2.83
N ASP A 117 1.17 -1.80 -2.04
CA ASP A 117 2.30 -2.73 -1.97
C ASP A 117 3.53 -2.15 -1.26
N PHE A 118 3.42 -2.04 0.06
CA PHE A 118 4.40 -1.37 0.91
C PHE A 118 5.33 -2.32 1.68
N GLU A 119 5.41 -3.59 1.27
CA GLU A 119 6.13 -4.61 2.05
C GLU A 119 7.63 -4.34 2.19
N LEU A 120 8.23 -3.59 1.28
CA LEU A 120 9.64 -3.23 1.32
C LEU A 120 9.87 -1.71 1.42
N ALA A 121 8.84 -0.95 1.72
CA ALA A 121 8.94 0.51 1.82
C ALA A 121 9.75 0.93 3.06
N THR A 122 10.31 2.13 3.00
CA THR A 122 11.11 2.71 4.07
C THR A 122 10.38 3.89 4.71
N ILE A 123 10.32 3.89 6.04
CA ILE A 123 9.77 5.02 6.79
C ILE A 123 10.88 6.06 6.99
N LEU A 124 10.62 7.28 6.56
CA LEU A 124 11.54 8.40 6.70
C LEU A 124 11.03 9.34 7.80
N ASP A 125 11.96 10.06 8.43
CA ASP A 125 11.59 11.12 9.34
C ASP A 125 11.01 12.30 8.54
N LEU A 126 9.90 12.85 9.03
CA LEU A 126 9.35 14.07 8.45
C LEU A 126 10.02 15.28 9.10
N PRO A 127 10.30 16.36 8.31
CA PRO A 127 10.79 17.60 8.91
C PRO A 127 9.77 18.13 9.91
N ALA A 128 10.28 18.72 11.00
CA ALA A 128 9.41 19.35 11.99
C ALA A 128 8.57 20.43 11.30
N LYS A 129 7.25 20.41 11.57
CA LYS A 129 6.39 21.47 11.06
C LYS A 129 6.73 22.77 11.74
N PRO A 130 6.84 23.90 11.00
CA PRO A 130 7.05 25.18 11.64
C PRO A 130 5.89 25.48 12.58
N ALA A 131 6.19 26.08 13.73
CA ALA A 131 5.17 26.55 14.67
C ALA A 131 4.30 27.59 13.96
N SER A 132 3.01 27.35 13.93
CA SER A 132 2.06 28.28 13.32
C SER A 132 1.42 29.17 14.36
#